data_a8691a0188aee9243a7daedfd29b66e5
#
_entry.id   a8691a0188aee9243a7daedfd29b66e5
#
_cell.length_a   1.000
_cell.length_b   1.000
_cell.length_c   1.000
_cell.angle_alpha   90.00
_cell.angle_beta   90.00
_cell.angle_gamma   90.00
#
_symmetry.space_group_name_H-M   'P 1'
#
loop_
_entity.id
_entity.type
_entity.pdbx_description
1 polymer ?
#
loop_
_entity_poly.entity_id
_entity_poly.type
_entity_poly.pdbx_seq_one_letter_code
_entity_poly.pdbx_strand_id
1 'polypeptide(L)'
;MKAMGEQRWFGWVRRLIGYEPIRHGRLEMGLLRAAFAWVLAAGMHVHPSGLQAQPRPHGFGRWIDFTFIGDPAWFEPMLAGCFLAIGLFACGFVPLVALAYVLVFQTSVSTLNLSQGSQGHSGQVVMLAVLGWWVGELVVWVRGGCGWRGLVRSGVAGGNGGADGARQAVVAAYVVAGIAKVVNSGGEWLERSGNFVLQWRKVVEEGRFSYGLEPTGMRRAFGSVLLEAPWVATVLLTGGLLLE
;
A
#
# COMPACT_ATOMS: atom_id res chain seq x y z
N MET A 1 -35.65 16.07 10.92
CA MET A 1 -34.76 16.81 11.81
C MET A 1 -33.42 16.10 12.15
N LYS A 2 -33.25 14.78 11.98
CA LYS A 2 -31.95 14.07 12.23
C LYS A 2 -30.85 14.39 11.21
N ALA A 3 -31.16 14.58 9.93
CA ALA A 3 -30.16 14.80 8.87
C ALA A 3 -29.38 16.14 8.97
N MET A 4 -29.93 17.17 9.61
CA MET A 4 -29.26 18.46 9.77
C MET A 4 -28.14 18.45 10.85
N GLY A 5 -28.24 17.56 11.82
CA GLY A 5 -27.21 17.44 12.88
C GLY A 5 -25.92 16.79 12.40
N GLU A 6 -26.02 15.74 11.58
CA GLU A 6 -24.86 15.03 11.06
C GLU A 6 -24.02 15.88 10.10
N GLN A 7 -24.66 16.69 9.24
CA GLN A 7 -23.92 17.58 8.33
C GLN A 7 -23.11 18.66 9.06
N ARG A 8 -23.57 19.15 10.23
CA ARG A 8 -22.83 20.14 11.04
C ARG A 8 -21.60 19.54 11.72
N TRP A 9 -21.69 18.30 12.21
CA TRP A 9 -20.56 17.61 12.85
C TRP A 9 -19.45 17.33 11.85
N PHE A 10 -19.77 16.77 10.68
CA PHE A 10 -18.80 16.55 9.60
C PHE A 10 -18.16 17.85 9.09
N GLY A 11 -18.91 18.95 9.05
CA GLY A 11 -18.40 20.26 8.68
C GLY A 11 -17.39 20.83 9.69
N TRP A 12 -17.56 20.55 10.99
CA TRP A 12 -16.65 20.99 12.03
C TRP A 12 -15.35 20.18 12.04
N VAL A 13 -15.45 18.86 11.95
CA VAL A 13 -14.29 17.97 11.81
C VAL A 13 -13.47 18.30 10.56
N ARG A 14 -14.16 18.58 9.44
CA ARG A 14 -13.52 19.01 8.18
C ARG A 14 -12.72 20.31 8.35
N ARG A 15 -13.24 21.28 9.09
CA ARG A 15 -12.53 22.55 9.37
C ARG A 15 -11.33 22.37 10.31
N LEU A 16 -11.45 21.48 11.29
CA LEU A 16 -10.38 21.18 12.24
C LEU A 16 -9.18 20.48 11.56
N ILE A 17 -9.47 19.58 10.62
CA ILE A 17 -8.43 18.79 9.92
C ILE A 17 -7.89 19.55 8.70
N GLY A 18 -8.50 20.70 8.31
CA GLY A 18 -8.09 21.46 7.13
C GLY A 18 -8.17 20.65 5.81
N TYR A 19 -8.99 19.57 5.81
CA TYR A 19 -9.07 18.67 4.66
C TYR A 19 -9.92 19.26 3.54
N GLU A 20 -9.25 19.67 2.48
CA GLU A 20 -9.90 20.00 1.20
C GLU A 20 -9.62 18.90 0.18
N PRO A 21 -10.66 18.28 -0.41
CA PRO A 21 -10.46 17.30 -1.47
C PRO A 21 -9.84 17.97 -2.69
N ILE A 22 -8.68 17.46 -3.12
CA ILE A 22 -8.02 17.93 -4.33
C ILE A 22 -8.84 17.44 -5.52
N ARG A 23 -9.21 18.37 -6.42
CA ARG A 23 -9.95 18.05 -7.64
C ARG A 23 -9.02 18.10 -8.83
N HIS A 24 -8.82 16.95 -9.43
CA HIS A 24 -8.00 16.80 -10.63
C HIS A 24 -8.85 16.98 -11.90
N GLY A 25 -8.29 17.61 -12.92
CA GLY A 25 -8.84 17.65 -14.26
C GLY A 25 -8.73 16.30 -14.96
N ARG A 26 -9.30 16.18 -16.18
CA ARG A 26 -9.29 14.92 -16.95
C ARG A 26 -7.87 14.42 -17.25
N LEU A 27 -6.99 15.31 -17.68
CA LEU A 27 -5.61 14.99 -18.01
C LEU A 27 -4.83 14.56 -16.76
N GLU A 28 -4.91 15.37 -15.69
CA GLU A 28 -4.25 15.09 -14.42
C GLU A 28 -4.69 13.73 -13.85
N MET A 29 -5.99 13.44 -13.91
CA MET A 29 -6.52 12.15 -13.47
C MET A 29 -6.00 10.98 -14.34
N GLY A 30 -5.87 11.19 -15.64
CA GLY A 30 -5.26 10.20 -16.53
C GLY A 30 -3.81 9.93 -16.18
N LEU A 31 -3.01 10.97 -15.96
CA LEU A 31 -1.62 10.86 -15.54
C LEU A 31 -1.49 10.21 -14.16
N LEU A 32 -2.34 10.59 -13.20
CA LEU A 32 -2.33 10.02 -11.86
C LEU A 32 -2.65 8.51 -11.88
N ARG A 33 -3.65 8.09 -12.66
CA ARG A 33 -3.96 6.67 -12.84
C ARG A 33 -2.81 5.91 -13.50
N ALA A 34 -2.20 6.48 -14.53
CA ALA A 34 -1.06 5.87 -15.21
C ALA A 34 0.13 5.71 -14.27
N ALA A 35 0.45 6.76 -13.47
CA ALA A 35 1.52 6.70 -12.48
C ALA A 35 1.22 5.66 -11.39
N PHE A 36 0.00 5.63 -10.88
CA PHE A 36 -0.41 4.64 -9.88
C PHE A 36 -0.38 3.22 -10.44
N ALA A 37 -0.87 3.01 -11.66
CA ALA A 37 -0.79 1.73 -12.37
C ALA A 37 0.67 1.27 -12.57
N TRP A 38 1.57 2.20 -12.88
CA TRP A 38 3.00 1.92 -12.98
C TRP A 38 3.58 1.42 -11.65
N VAL A 39 3.27 2.11 -10.54
CA VAL A 39 3.69 1.68 -9.20
C VAL A 39 3.17 0.29 -8.86
N LEU A 40 1.89 0.01 -9.18
CA LEU A 40 1.31 -1.31 -9.00
C LEU A 40 2.03 -2.37 -9.82
N ALA A 41 2.25 -2.13 -11.11
CA ALA A 41 2.94 -3.07 -12.00
C ALA A 41 4.38 -3.32 -11.56
N ALA A 42 5.10 -2.27 -11.15
CA ALA A 42 6.47 -2.39 -10.64
C ALA A 42 6.55 -3.17 -9.32
N GLY A 43 5.49 -3.13 -8.49
CA GLY A 43 5.41 -3.88 -7.23
C GLY A 43 5.01 -5.35 -7.39
N MET A 44 4.65 -5.79 -8.62
CA MET A 44 4.19 -7.17 -8.90
C MET A 44 5.33 -8.17 -9.11
N HIS A 45 6.53 -7.90 -8.63
CA HIS A 45 7.66 -8.84 -8.73
C HIS A 45 7.50 -9.99 -7.72
N VAL A 46 6.64 -10.95 -8.05
CA VAL A 46 6.47 -12.16 -7.24
C VAL A 46 7.04 -13.35 -8.00
N HIS A 47 8.02 -14.04 -7.41
CA HIS A 47 8.53 -15.29 -7.95
C HIS A 47 7.67 -16.45 -7.45
N PRO A 48 7.08 -17.27 -8.35
CA PRO A 48 6.19 -18.38 -7.96
C PRO A 48 6.89 -19.44 -7.09
N SER A 49 8.19 -19.60 -7.25
CA SER A 49 8.98 -20.61 -6.54
C SER A 49 8.96 -20.48 -5.00
N GLY A 50 8.63 -19.30 -4.47
CA GLY A 50 8.48 -19.07 -3.04
C GLY A 50 7.07 -19.37 -2.48
N LEU A 51 6.09 -19.68 -3.34
CA LEU A 51 4.68 -19.74 -2.97
C LEU A 51 4.13 -21.18 -2.81
N GLN A 52 4.99 -22.19 -2.68
CA GLN A 52 4.59 -23.60 -2.79
C GLN A 52 3.91 -24.20 -1.55
N ALA A 53 3.96 -23.54 -0.39
CA ALA A 53 3.43 -24.09 0.86
C ALA A 53 2.80 -23.02 1.74
N GLN A 54 1.88 -23.43 2.57
CA GLN A 54 1.23 -22.61 3.60
C GLN A 54 1.37 -23.28 4.98
N PRO A 55 2.63 -23.42 5.51
CA PRO A 55 2.89 -24.25 6.70
C PRO A 55 2.31 -23.65 7.98
N ARG A 56 2.10 -22.32 8.03
CA ARG A 56 1.52 -21.60 9.18
C ARG A 56 0.49 -20.59 8.70
N PRO A 57 -0.73 -21.03 8.41
CA PRO A 57 -1.77 -20.14 7.92
C PRO A 57 -2.15 -19.09 8.97
N HIS A 58 -2.13 -17.82 8.56
CA HIS A 58 -2.54 -16.66 9.35
C HIS A 58 -3.66 -15.90 8.64
N GLY A 59 -4.46 -15.13 9.39
CA GLY A 59 -5.52 -14.31 8.83
C GLY A 59 -6.48 -15.13 7.96
N PHE A 60 -6.69 -14.70 6.72
CA PHE A 60 -7.57 -15.39 5.76
C PHE A 60 -7.09 -16.80 5.40
N GLY A 61 -5.78 -17.06 5.47
CA GLY A 61 -5.22 -18.39 5.23
C GLY A 61 -5.70 -19.47 6.17
N ARG A 62 -6.33 -19.11 7.31
CA ARG A 62 -6.96 -20.08 8.23
C ARG A 62 -8.26 -20.66 7.67
N TRP A 63 -8.91 -19.94 6.75
CA TRP A 63 -10.20 -20.31 6.20
C TRP A 63 -10.14 -20.69 4.73
N ILE A 64 -9.14 -20.17 4.02
CA ILE A 64 -8.99 -20.37 2.58
C ILE A 64 -7.56 -20.87 2.33
N ASP A 65 -7.46 -22.00 1.63
CA ASP A 65 -6.18 -22.51 1.16
C ASP A 65 -5.77 -21.77 -0.13
N PHE A 66 -4.68 -21.02 -0.05
CA PHE A 66 -4.11 -20.28 -1.17
C PHE A 66 -2.93 -21.00 -1.85
N THR A 67 -2.64 -22.27 -1.46
CA THR A 67 -1.49 -23.01 -2.00
C THR A 67 -1.59 -23.24 -3.51
N PHE A 68 -2.80 -23.23 -4.08
CA PHE A 68 -3.02 -23.32 -5.52
C PHE A 68 -2.33 -22.19 -6.30
N ILE A 69 -2.11 -21.02 -5.68
CA ILE A 69 -1.39 -19.90 -6.30
C ILE A 69 0.09 -20.24 -6.47
N GLY A 70 0.64 -21.15 -5.68
CA GLY A 70 2.01 -21.64 -5.83
C GLY A 70 2.24 -22.52 -7.06
N ASP A 71 1.18 -23.00 -7.69
CA ASP A 71 1.24 -23.74 -8.95
C ASP A 71 1.35 -22.76 -10.13
N PRO A 72 2.42 -22.83 -10.95
CA PRO A 72 2.58 -21.97 -12.12
C PRO A 72 1.40 -22.01 -13.10
N ALA A 73 0.69 -23.14 -13.19
CA ALA A 73 -0.47 -23.29 -14.03
C ALA A 73 -1.62 -22.34 -13.65
N TRP A 74 -1.73 -21.98 -12.37
CA TRP A 74 -2.70 -21.01 -11.85
C TRP A 74 -2.11 -19.63 -11.70
N PHE A 75 -0.87 -19.53 -11.22
CA PHE A 75 -0.23 -18.25 -10.92
C PHE A 75 -0.04 -17.39 -12.18
N GLU A 76 0.50 -17.95 -13.25
CA GLU A 76 0.80 -17.18 -14.47
C GLU A 76 -0.44 -16.55 -15.10
N PRO A 77 -1.56 -17.28 -15.31
CA PRO A 77 -2.78 -16.66 -15.82
C PRO A 77 -3.37 -15.61 -14.88
N MET A 78 -3.29 -15.85 -13.55
CA MET A 78 -3.77 -14.87 -12.57
C MET A 78 -2.92 -13.60 -12.56
N LEU A 79 -1.61 -13.74 -12.68
CA LEU A 79 -0.68 -12.61 -12.80
C LEU A 79 -0.93 -11.83 -14.10
N ALA A 80 -1.09 -12.53 -15.22
CA ALA A 80 -1.44 -11.90 -16.49
C ALA A 80 -2.78 -11.15 -16.40
N GLY A 81 -3.79 -11.75 -15.75
CA GLY A 81 -5.05 -11.10 -15.42
C GLY A 81 -4.88 -9.86 -14.57
N CYS A 82 -3.93 -9.88 -13.62
CA CYS A 82 -3.61 -8.73 -12.77
C CYS A 82 -3.01 -7.58 -13.59
N PHE A 83 -2.06 -7.84 -14.49
CA PHE A 83 -1.52 -6.82 -15.39
C PHE A 83 -2.59 -6.26 -16.34
N LEU A 84 -3.49 -7.12 -16.86
CA LEU A 84 -4.63 -6.66 -17.65
C LEU A 84 -5.54 -5.74 -16.84
N ALA A 85 -5.86 -6.12 -15.60
CA ALA A 85 -6.68 -5.31 -14.69
C ALA A 85 -6.02 -3.95 -14.41
N ILE A 86 -4.71 -3.92 -14.15
CA ILE A 86 -3.93 -2.69 -13.98
C ILE A 86 -4.01 -1.80 -15.23
N GLY A 87 -3.89 -2.37 -16.42
CA GLY A 87 -4.03 -1.66 -17.69
C GLY A 87 -5.44 -1.09 -17.89
N LEU A 88 -6.48 -1.86 -17.61
CA LEU A 88 -7.87 -1.40 -17.66
C LEU A 88 -8.14 -0.26 -16.67
N PHE A 89 -7.60 -0.36 -15.46
CA PHE A 89 -7.66 0.72 -14.46
C PHE A 89 -6.96 1.99 -14.96
N ALA A 90 -5.76 1.87 -15.52
CA ALA A 90 -5.01 3.02 -16.07
C ALA A 90 -5.82 3.76 -17.15
N CYS A 91 -6.52 3.02 -18.00
CA CYS A 91 -7.41 3.57 -19.03
C CYS A 91 -8.75 4.07 -18.47
N GLY A 92 -9.05 3.87 -17.20
CA GLY A 92 -10.33 4.23 -16.57
C GLY A 92 -11.49 3.31 -16.95
N PHE A 93 -11.20 2.12 -17.46
CA PHE A 93 -12.20 1.08 -17.78
C PHE A 93 -12.38 0.13 -16.59
N VAL A 94 -13.63 -0.15 -16.27
CA VAL A 94 -14.08 -1.06 -15.18
C VAL A 94 -13.23 -0.97 -13.90
N PRO A 95 -12.90 0.23 -13.41
CA PRO A 95 -11.88 0.41 -12.36
C PRO A 95 -12.25 -0.30 -11.07
N LEU A 96 -13.53 -0.36 -10.70
CA LEU A 96 -13.99 -1.09 -9.51
C LEU A 96 -13.69 -2.59 -9.60
N VAL A 97 -13.96 -3.19 -10.77
CA VAL A 97 -13.69 -4.63 -10.99
C VAL A 97 -12.19 -4.87 -11.09
N ALA A 98 -11.49 -4.00 -11.82
CA ALA A 98 -10.05 -4.09 -12.03
C ALA A 98 -9.29 -4.01 -10.68
N LEU A 99 -9.58 -3.02 -9.86
CA LEU A 99 -8.93 -2.87 -8.55
C LEU A 99 -9.35 -3.98 -7.57
N ALA A 100 -10.60 -4.45 -7.61
CA ALA A 100 -11.02 -5.60 -6.81
C ALA A 100 -10.22 -6.85 -7.17
N TYR A 101 -9.98 -7.10 -8.47
CA TYR A 101 -9.14 -8.23 -8.91
C TYR A 101 -7.71 -8.10 -8.39
N VAL A 102 -7.10 -6.91 -8.51
CA VAL A 102 -5.76 -6.63 -7.98
C VAL A 102 -5.70 -6.86 -6.48
N LEU A 103 -6.71 -6.38 -5.73
CA LEU A 103 -6.81 -6.56 -4.27
C LEU A 103 -6.88 -8.04 -3.90
N VAL A 104 -7.75 -8.80 -4.55
CA VAL A 104 -7.91 -10.24 -4.26
C VAL A 104 -6.62 -10.99 -4.56
N PHE A 105 -6.04 -10.77 -5.74
CA PHE A 105 -4.79 -11.43 -6.13
C PHE A 105 -3.66 -11.11 -5.15
N GLN A 106 -3.40 -9.84 -4.88
CA GLN A 106 -2.33 -9.42 -3.98
C GLN A 106 -2.54 -9.86 -2.52
N THR A 107 -3.79 -9.82 -2.04
CA THR A 107 -4.10 -10.32 -0.70
C THR A 107 -3.82 -11.81 -0.60
N SER A 108 -4.17 -12.58 -1.63
CA SER A 108 -3.93 -14.02 -1.68
C SER A 108 -2.43 -14.34 -1.68
N VAL A 109 -1.66 -13.67 -2.53
CA VAL A 109 -0.19 -13.80 -2.59
C VAL A 109 0.46 -13.38 -1.28
N SER A 110 0.05 -12.24 -0.73
CA SER A 110 0.58 -11.75 0.55
C SER A 110 0.26 -12.69 1.71
N THR A 111 -0.94 -13.26 1.74
CA THR A 111 -1.34 -14.24 2.76
C THR A 111 -0.47 -15.48 2.70
N LEU A 112 -0.21 -15.98 1.50
CA LEU A 112 0.68 -17.13 1.30
C LEU A 112 2.12 -16.82 1.72
N ASN A 113 2.67 -15.66 1.33
CA ASN A 113 3.99 -15.21 1.73
C ASN A 113 4.12 -15.03 3.25
N LEU A 114 3.13 -14.43 3.90
CA LEU A 114 3.09 -14.29 5.36
C LEU A 114 3.08 -15.63 6.07
N SER A 115 2.42 -16.64 5.50
CA SER A 115 2.41 -18.00 6.05
C SER A 115 3.79 -18.67 5.98
N GLN A 116 4.67 -18.21 5.11
CA GLN A 116 6.06 -18.66 4.99
C GLN A 116 7.03 -17.83 5.85
N GLY A 117 6.53 -16.84 6.60
CA GLY A 117 7.33 -15.98 7.46
C GLY A 117 7.96 -14.76 6.75
N SER A 118 7.69 -14.56 5.46
CA SER A 118 8.11 -13.36 4.74
C SER A 118 7.21 -12.17 5.08
N GLN A 119 7.79 -11.11 5.65
CA GLN A 119 7.06 -9.91 6.01
C GLN A 119 7.62 -8.69 5.27
N GLY A 120 7.17 -8.50 4.03
CA GLY A 120 7.44 -7.28 3.28
C GLY A 120 6.45 -6.17 3.65
N HIS A 121 6.87 -5.16 4.41
CA HIS A 121 5.97 -4.05 4.79
C HIS A 121 5.72 -3.06 3.65
N SER A 122 6.65 -2.93 2.70
CA SER A 122 6.53 -2.00 1.57
C SER A 122 5.30 -2.25 0.70
N GLY A 123 4.93 -3.52 0.48
CA GLY A 123 3.73 -3.88 -0.27
C GLY A 123 2.42 -3.53 0.44
N GLN A 124 2.42 -3.46 1.77
CA GLN A 124 1.21 -3.19 2.55
C GLN A 124 0.67 -1.78 2.33
N VAL A 125 1.54 -0.78 2.27
CA VAL A 125 1.14 0.62 2.03
C VAL A 125 0.53 0.76 0.63
N VAL A 126 1.13 0.13 -0.37
CA VAL A 126 0.59 0.11 -1.74
C VAL A 126 -0.79 -0.54 -1.76
N MET A 127 -0.97 -1.67 -1.06
CA MET A 127 -2.27 -2.36 -0.97
C MET A 127 -3.33 -1.54 -0.26
N LEU A 128 -2.96 -0.81 0.80
CA LEU A 128 -3.87 0.12 1.48
C LEU A 128 -4.26 1.28 0.55
N ALA A 129 -3.34 1.79 -0.25
CA ALA A 129 -3.65 2.79 -1.27
C ALA A 129 -4.61 2.27 -2.33
N VAL A 130 -4.44 1.01 -2.80
CA VAL A 130 -5.37 0.35 -3.73
C VAL A 130 -6.74 0.19 -3.11
N LEU A 131 -6.81 -0.29 -1.88
CA LEU A 131 -8.06 -0.42 -1.13
C LEU A 131 -8.75 0.93 -0.96
N GLY A 132 -8.00 1.97 -0.57
CA GLY A 132 -8.52 3.34 -0.44
C GLY A 132 -9.06 3.87 -1.76
N TRP A 133 -8.33 3.65 -2.87
CA TRP A 133 -8.82 4.03 -4.20
C TRP A 133 -10.11 3.31 -4.57
N TRP A 134 -10.14 2.00 -4.38
CA TRP A 134 -11.31 1.18 -4.66
C TRP A 134 -12.54 1.62 -3.84
N VAL A 135 -12.36 1.83 -2.53
CA VAL A 135 -13.45 2.31 -1.65
C VAL A 135 -13.92 3.69 -2.08
N GLY A 136 -13.00 4.61 -2.42
CA GLY A 136 -13.35 5.96 -2.87
C GLY A 136 -14.19 5.93 -4.16
N GLU A 137 -13.81 5.14 -5.16
CA GLU A 137 -14.61 4.96 -6.38
C GLU A 137 -15.95 4.27 -6.10
N LEU A 138 -15.97 3.26 -5.22
CA LEU A 138 -17.18 2.57 -4.82
C LEU A 138 -18.19 3.52 -4.17
N VAL A 139 -17.73 4.39 -3.27
CA VAL A 139 -18.58 5.40 -2.62
C VAL A 139 -19.18 6.36 -3.65
N VAL A 140 -18.38 6.81 -4.63
CA VAL A 140 -18.88 7.69 -5.69
C VAL A 140 -19.89 6.95 -6.57
N TRP A 141 -19.63 5.71 -6.93
CA TRP A 141 -20.53 4.88 -7.73
C TRP A 141 -21.87 4.62 -7.01
N VAL A 142 -21.84 4.27 -5.73
CA VAL A 142 -23.06 4.06 -4.92
C VAL A 142 -23.86 5.35 -4.80
N ARG A 143 -23.20 6.48 -4.52
CA ARG A 143 -23.87 7.79 -4.43
C ARG A 143 -24.44 8.26 -5.76
N GLY A 144 -23.86 7.83 -6.88
CA GLY A 144 -24.31 8.07 -8.23
C GLY A 144 -25.50 7.19 -8.67
N GLY A 145 -26.06 6.35 -7.79
CA GLY A 145 -27.21 5.49 -8.08
C GLY A 145 -26.87 4.15 -8.72
N CYS A 146 -25.64 3.67 -8.57
CA CYS A 146 -25.18 2.33 -9.02
C CYS A 146 -25.39 2.07 -10.52
N GLY A 147 -25.32 3.11 -11.35
CA GLY A 147 -25.56 2.99 -12.79
C GLY A 147 -24.47 2.19 -13.50
N TRP A 148 -24.86 1.37 -14.49
CA TRP A 148 -23.95 0.56 -15.31
C TRP A 148 -22.81 1.37 -15.97
N ARG A 149 -23.11 2.58 -16.43
CA ARG A 149 -22.11 3.47 -17.05
C ARG A 149 -20.99 3.85 -16.06
N GLY A 150 -21.31 4.06 -14.79
CA GLY A 150 -20.33 4.35 -13.75
C GLY A 150 -19.47 3.15 -13.39
N LEU A 151 -20.00 1.93 -13.54
CA LEU A 151 -19.24 0.69 -13.36
C LEU A 151 -18.24 0.46 -14.50
N VAL A 152 -18.68 0.69 -15.75
CA VAL A 152 -17.86 0.41 -16.95
C VAL A 152 -16.79 1.50 -17.17
N ARG A 153 -17.10 2.76 -16.88
CA ARG A 153 -16.18 3.87 -17.13
C ARG A 153 -16.19 4.87 -15.97
N SER A 154 -15.10 4.90 -15.25
CA SER A 154 -14.94 5.90 -14.21
C SER A 154 -14.74 7.28 -14.83
N GLY A 155 -15.67 8.19 -14.52
CA GLY A 155 -15.53 9.60 -14.83
C GLY A 155 -14.50 10.28 -13.90
N VAL A 156 -14.27 11.59 -14.13
CA VAL A 156 -13.39 12.42 -13.28
C VAL A 156 -13.82 12.38 -11.81
N ALA A 157 -15.14 12.33 -11.55
CA ALA A 157 -15.67 12.28 -10.18
C ALA A 157 -15.26 10.99 -9.44
N GLY A 158 -15.37 9.81 -10.11
CA GLY A 158 -14.94 8.54 -9.55
C GLY A 158 -13.43 8.53 -9.27
N GLY A 159 -12.63 8.97 -10.24
CA GLY A 159 -11.19 9.06 -10.08
C GLY A 159 -10.76 9.99 -8.94
N ASN A 160 -11.41 11.15 -8.79
CA ASN A 160 -11.15 12.05 -7.67
C ASN A 160 -11.49 11.40 -6.32
N GLY A 161 -12.63 10.68 -6.24
CA GLY A 161 -12.99 9.92 -5.05
C GLY A 161 -11.98 8.82 -4.73
N GLY A 162 -11.50 8.11 -5.76
CA GLY A 162 -10.47 7.10 -5.63
C GLY A 162 -9.14 7.65 -5.14
N ALA A 163 -8.64 8.72 -5.78
CA ALA A 163 -7.39 9.37 -5.38
C ALA A 163 -7.43 9.90 -3.94
N ASP A 164 -8.56 10.51 -3.55
CA ASP A 164 -8.78 10.95 -2.17
C ASP A 164 -8.79 9.78 -1.19
N GLY A 165 -9.48 8.69 -1.53
CA GLY A 165 -9.51 7.48 -0.72
C GLY A 165 -8.13 6.87 -0.55
N ALA A 166 -7.33 6.79 -1.62
CA ALA A 166 -5.95 6.29 -1.57
C ALA A 166 -5.08 7.15 -0.64
N ARG A 167 -5.15 8.48 -0.80
CA ARG A 167 -4.41 9.41 0.05
C ARG A 167 -4.78 9.26 1.53
N GLN A 168 -6.06 9.19 1.83
CA GLN A 168 -6.52 9.01 3.21
C GLN A 168 -6.08 7.68 3.80
N ALA A 169 -6.14 6.59 3.03
CA ALA A 169 -5.70 5.28 3.49
C ALA A 169 -4.20 5.26 3.82
N VAL A 170 -3.37 5.90 2.98
CA VAL A 170 -1.92 6.01 3.23
C VAL A 170 -1.65 6.85 4.48
N VAL A 171 -2.25 8.04 4.59
CA VAL A 171 -2.09 8.89 5.78
C VAL A 171 -2.55 8.17 7.04
N ALA A 172 -3.70 7.52 7.01
CA ALA A 172 -4.20 6.76 8.15
C ALA A 172 -3.25 5.63 8.56
N ALA A 173 -2.64 4.93 7.57
CA ALA A 173 -1.66 3.88 7.85
C ALA A 173 -0.43 4.42 8.58
N TYR A 174 0.11 5.57 8.14
CA TYR A 174 1.25 6.21 8.80
C TYR A 174 0.90 6.71 10.21
N VAL A 175 -0.26 7.36 10.37
CA VAL A 175 -0.73 7.83 11.69
C VAL A 175 -0.88 6.65 12.66
N VAL A 176 -1.54 5.57 12.23
CA VAL A 176 -1.71 4.37 13.08
C VAL A 176 -0.36 3.73 13.39
N ALA A 177 0.55 3.64 12.41
CA ALA A 177 1.89 3.12 12.64
C ALA A 177 2.69 3.98 13.62
N GLY A 178 2.61 5.31 13.50
CA GLY A 178 3.23 6.26 14.42
C GLY A 178 2.69 6.10 15.85
N ILE A 179 1.36 6.10 16.01
CA ILE A 179 0.72 5.88 17.33
C ILE A 179 1.11 4.52 17.91
N ALA A 180 1.08 3.46 17.12
CA ALA A 180 1.44 2.12 17.57
C ALA A 180 2.91 2.06 18.04
N LYS A 181 3.83 2.72 17.34
CA LYS A 181 5.23 2.83 17.76
C LYS A 181 5.34 3.52 19.12
N VAL A 182 4.68 4.66 19.31
CA VAL A 182 4.72 5.41 20.58
C VAL A 182 4.10 4.61 21.72
N VAL A 183 2.90 4.04 21.50
CA VAL A 183 2.17 3.29 22.54
C VAL A 183 2.88 2.01 22.93
N ASN A 184 3.37 1.23 21.93
CA ASN A 184 3.97 -0.07 22.22
C ASN A 184 5.41 0.01 22.72
N SER A 185 6.15 1.07 22.39
CA SER A 185 7.54 1.22 22.79
C SER A 185 7.76 2.15 24.00
N GLY A 186 6.72 2.88 24.42
CA GLY A 186 6.85 3.85 25.53
C GLY A 186 7.96 4.89 25.32
N GLY A 187 8.40 5.13 24.09
CA GLY A 187 9.54 5.99 23.76
C GLY A 187 10.89 5.27 23.61
N GLU A 188 11.01 4.01 24.06
CA GLU A 188 12.25 3.21 23.90
C GLU A 188 12.67 3.05 22.42
N TRP A 189 11.72 3.23 21.49
CA TRP A 189 12.01 3.17 20.06
C TRP A 189 13.04 4.23 19.63
N LEU A 190 13.00 5.41 20.23
CA LEU A 190 13.99 6.48 19.99
C LEU A 190 15.33 6.16 20.65
N GLU A 191 15.31 5.56 21.84
CA GLU A 191 16.52 5.16 22.57
C GLU A 191 17.24 3.99 21.92
N ARG A 192 16.51 3.10 21.26
CA ARG A 192 17.06 1.93 20.53
C ARG A 192 17.41 2.25 19.07
N SER A 193 17.95 3.44 18.81
CA SER A 193 18.42 3.83 17.47
C SER A 193 19.44 2.85 16.85
N GLY A 194 20.18 2.11 17.68
CA GLY A 194 21.04 1.01 17.24
C GLY A 194 20.28 -0.09 16.45
N ASN A 195 19.00 -0.29 16.74
CA ASN A 195 18.17 -1.23 15.98
C ASN A 195 17.97 -0.79 14.52
N PHE A 196 17.98 0.51 14.24
CA PHE A 196 17.90 1.02 12.85
C PHE A 196 19.15 0.66 12.06
N VAL A 197 20.33 0.76 12.68
CA VAL A 197 21.60 0.37 12.07
C VAL A 197 21.59 -1.12 11.75
N LEU A 198 21.10 -1.96 12.69
CA LEU A 198 20.96 -3.40 12.48
C LEU A 198 19.96 -3.73 11.36
N GLN A 199 18.83 -3.03 11.28
CA GLN A 199 17.85 -3.20 10.20
C GLN A 199 18.43 -2.78 8.85
N TRP A 200 19.14 -1.66 8.80
CA TRP A 200 19.83 -1.23 7.58
C TRP A 200 20.83 -2.30 7.11
N ARG A 201 21.66 -2.81 8.02
CA ARG A 201 22.63 -3.86 7.73
C ARG A 201 21.95 -5.12 7.23
N LYS A 202 20.86 -5.53 7.89
CA LYS A 202 20.04 -6.67 7.44
C LYS A 202 19.56 -6.49 6.01
N VAL A 203 18.97 -5.34 5.66
CA VAL A 203 18.45 -5.05 4.31
C VAL A 203 19.58 -5.08 3.26
N VAL A 204 20.77 -4.58 3.60
CA VAL A 204 21.93 -4.62 2.69
C VAL A 204 22.41 -6.05 2.48
N GLU A 205 22.54 -6.83 3.55
CA GLU A 205 22.96 -8.24 3.47
C GLU A 205 21.91 -9.12 2.77
N GLU A 206 20.62 -8.88 3.02
CA GLU A 206 19.53 -9.57 2.36
C GLU A 206 19.51 -9.27 0.86
N GLY A 207 19.77 -8.02 0.47
CA GLY A 207 19.92 -7.61 -0.93
C GLY A 207 21.08 -8.34 -1.61
N ARG A 208 22.21 -8.47 -0.90
CA ARG A 208 23.39 -9.17 -1.39
C ARG A 208 23.15 -10.68 -1.53
N PHE A 209 22.61 -11.30 -0.49
CA PHE A 209 22.44 -12.75 -0.41
C PHE A 209 21.31 -13.27 -1.28
N SER A 210 20.16 -12.58 -1.28
CA SER A 210 18.96 -13.05 -1.97
C SER A 210 18.87 -12.59 -3.43
N TYR A 211 19.50 -11.45 -3.75
CA TYR A 211 19.36 -10.82 -5.07
C TYR A 211 20.69 -10.57 -5.78
N GLY A 212 21.82 -10.93 -5.19
CA GLY A 212 23.15 -10.67 -5.76
C GLY A 212 23.46 -9.17 -5.94
N LEU A 213 22.78 -8.29 -5.22
CA LEU A 213 22.93 -6.84 -5.34
C LEU A 213 24.09 -6.36 -4.48
N GLU A 214 25.21 -5.99 -5.12
CA GLU A 214 26.28 -5.31 -4.39
C GLU A 214 25.84 -3.89 -3.98
N PRO A 215 26.09 -3.49 -2.72
CA PRO A 215 25.72 -2.16 -2.26
C PRO A 215 26.49 -1.10 -3.04
N THR A 216 25.77 -0.11 -3.56
CA THR A 216 26.35 1.06 -4.24
C THR A 216 27.26 1.84 -3.29
N GLY A 217 28.21 2.62 -3.83
CA GLY A 217 29.10 3.45 -3.02
C GLY A 217 28.36 4.34 -2.02
N MET A 218 27.21 4.91 -2.43
CA MET A 218 26.36 5.73 -1.57
C MET A 218 25.75 4.91 -0.41
N ARG A 219 25.28 3.69 -0.65
CA ARG A 219 24.75 2.80 0.42
C ARG A 219 25.84 2.39 1.41
N ARG A 220 27.06 2.14 0.94
CA ARG A 220 28.22 1.85 1.81
C ARG A 220 28.58 3.06 2.67
N ALA A 221 28.69 4.25 2.05
CA ALA A 221 29.01 5.48 2.76
C ALA A 221 27.95 5.83 3.81
N PHE A 222 26.66 5.68 3.48
CA PHE A 222 25.59 5.89 4.46
C PHE A 222 25.64 4.88 5.60
N GLY A 223 25.90 3.61 5.29
CA GLY A 223 26.06 2.56 6.31
C GLY A 223 27.25 2.82 7.24
N SER A 224 28.38 3.29 6.74
CA SER A 224 29.54 3.63 7.58
C SER A 224 29.23 4.82 8.50
N VAL A 225 28.58 5.87 7.99
CA VAL A 225 28.15 7.01 8.81
C VAL A 225 27.22 6.57 9.94
N LEU A 226 26.27 5.69 9.67
CA LEU A 226 25.35 5.19 10.72
C LEU A 226 26.07 4.33 11.76
N LEU A 227 27.12 3.61 11.39
CA LEU A 227 27.91 2.80 12.31
C LEU A 227 28.84 3.66 13.18
N GLU A 228 29.46 4.68 12.59
CA GLU A 228 30.39 5.58 13.29
C GLU A 228 29.69 6.62 14.14
N ALA A 229 28.47 7.01 13.76
CA ALA A 229 27.69 8.04 14.43
C ALA A 229 26.23 7.58 14.66
N PRO A 230 25.95 6.68 15.61
CA PRO A 230 24.59 6.16 15.88
C PRO A 230 23.55 7.24 16.17
N TRP A 231 23.96 8.40 16.69
CA TRP A 231 23.09 9.53 16.93
C TRP A 231 22.44 10.08 15.63
N VAL A 232 23.10 9.90 14.48
CA VAL A 232 22.54 10.25 13.16
C VAL A 232 21.26 9.44 12.90
N ALA A 233 21.27 8.15 13.25
CA ALA A 233 20.06 7.32 13.16
C ALA A 233 18.93 7.86 14.04
N THR A 234 19.25 8.31 15.27
CA THR A 234 18.26 8.92 16.18
C THR A 234 17.66 10.19 15.56
N VAL A 235 18.50 11.08 15.02
CA VAL A 235 18.04 12.32 14.37
C VAL A 235 17.16 12.03 13.17
N LEU A 236 17.56 11.07 12.32
CA LEU A 236 16.75 10.68 11.15
C LEU A 236 15.41 10.08 11.54
N LEU A 237 15.39 9.21 12.57
CA LEU A 237 14.16 8.60 13.07
C LEU A 237 13.25 9.63 13.71
N THR A 238 13.80 10.54 14.52
CA THR A 238 13.03 11.61 15.18
C THR A 238 12.51 12.61 14.14
N GLY A 239 13.35 13.00 13.17
CA GLY A 239 12.95 13.87 12.07
C GLY A 239 11.86 13.27 11.22
N GLY A 240 11.96 11.98 10.87
CA GLY A 240 10.93 11.24 10.16
C GLY A 240 9.59 11.24 10.92
N LEU A 241 9.64 11.05 12.24
CA LEU A 241 8.44 11.01 13.08
C LEU A 241 7.77 12.38 13.25
N LEU A 242 8.55 13.46 13.18
CA LEU A 242 8.02 14.84 13.23
C LEU A 242 7.48 15.33 11.88
N LEU A 243 7.89 14.69 10.78
CA LEU A 243 7.43 15.00 9.43
C LEU A 243 6.20 14.17 9.00
N GLU A 244 5.87 13.08 9.71
CA GLU A 244 4.63 12.29 9.58
C GLU A 244 3.47 12.97 10.31
#